data_4fce2816ceb8bca091ecd3167532a1fa
#
_entry.id   4fce2816ceb8bca091ecd3167532a1fa
#
_cell.length_a   1.000
_cell.length_b   1.000
_cell.length_c   1.000
_cell.angle_alpha   90.00
_cell.angle_beta   90.00
_cell.angle_gamma   90.00
#
_symmetry.space_group_name_H-M   'P 1'
#
loop_
_entity.id
_entity.type
_entity.pdbx_description
1 polymer ?
#
loop_
_entity_poly.entity_id
_entity_poly.type
_entity_poly.pdbx_seq_one_letter_code
_entity_poly.pdbx_strand_id
1 'polypeptide(L)'
;MLCRQRPDLSDLSIRTQEGILVKNSKNISIKELIAEKAIYLVFIILLVAIVVVEPRFLSFNNFKNIFAQSSTKIIIALAAGMVLVVQGVDLSTGRMIGLAAVIFASLVQNPDYAYRMYPNLKELPLIVPLLLVLAICLVLGGISGVLVAVFKVPPFIATLGMQLILYGASSIYFDRPPYGAQPIGGIDSKVTQIAIGSIGIGDFQIPYLIIIAAAVCVVMWIVWNKTKFGKYMFAVGGNPEAAKVSGVNVIKTQIMVYAIAGMMYAFAAALEEIGRAHV
;
A
#
# COMPACT_ATOMS: atom_id res chain seq x y z
N MET A 1 -75.99 -0.25 -1.67
CA MET A 1 -75.73 -0.30 -0.22
C MET A 1 -74.61 -1.28 0.03
N LEU A 2 -73.37 -0.81 0.05
CA LEU A 2 -72.17 -1.58 0.49
C LEU A 2 -71.27 -0.60 1.21
N CYS A 3 -71.45 -0.61 2.52
CA CYS A 3 -70.64 0.18 3.45
C CYS A 3 -69.24 -0.45 3.50
N ARG A 4 -68.25 0.21 2.89
CA ARG A 4 -66.81 -0.19 2.92
C ARG A 4 -66.26 0.29 4.22
N GLN A 5 -66.13 -0.61 5.18
CA GLN A 5 -65.38 -0.36 6.44
C GLN A 5 -63.97 0.09 6.11
N ARG A 6 -63.58 1.26 6.59
CA ARG A 6 -62.17 1.72 6.61
C ARG A 6 -61.43 0.87 7.64
N PRO A 7 -60.22 0.35 7.35
CA PRO A 7 -59.40 -0.26 8.38
C PRO A 7 -58.96 0.81 9.38
N ASP A 8 -59.09 0.47 10.64
CA ASP A 8 -58.69 1.26 11.79
C ASP A 8 -57.16 1.53 11.77
N LEU A 9 -56.76 2.81 11.73
CA LEU A 9 -55.38 3.25 11.68
C LEU A 9 -54.65 3.15 13.03
N SER A 10 -55.30 2.55 14.04
CA SER A 10 -54.72 2.37 15.38
C SER A 10 -53.78 1.17 15.51
N ASP A 11 -53.78 0.24 14.51
CA ASP A 11 -52.93 -0.96 14.53
C ASP A 11 -51.62 -0.86 13.69
N LEU A 12 -51.34 0.29 13.13
CA LEU A 12 -50.00 0.61 12.65
C LEU A 12 -49.12 0.94 13.85
N SER A 13 -48.82 -0.09 14.65
CA SER A 13 -47.68 -0.02 15.55
C SER A 13 -46.45 0.30 14.71
N ILE A 14 -46.06 1.54 14.74
CA ILE A 14 -44.72 1.98 14.35
C ILE A 14 -43.77 1.11 15.16
N ARG A 15 -43.30 0.02 14.55
CA ARG A 15 -42.08 -0.65 15.01
C ARG A 15 -40.96 0.34 14.73
N THR A 16 -40.81 1.26 15.67
CA THR A 16 -39.65 2.13 15.76
C THR A 16 -38.43 1.24 15.81
N GLN A 17 -37.47 1.50 14.92
CA GLN A 17 -36.15 0.89 14.90
C GLN A 17 -35.31 1.21 16.16
N GLU A 18 -35.93 1.60 17.26
CA GLU A 18 -35.29 1.86 18.55
C GLU A 18 -35.05 0.60 19.39
N GLY A 19 -35.44 -0.58 18.89
CA GLY A 19 -35.20 -1.85 19.59
C GLY A 19 -33.77 -2.40 19.53
N ILE A 20 -32.80 -1.72 18.91
CA ILE A 20 -31.44 -2.28 18.69
C ILE A 20 -30.38 -1.63 19.57
N LEU A 21 -30.65 -0.59 20.35
CA LEU A 21 -29.61 0.15 21.08
C LEU A 21 -29.77 0.25 22.59
N VAL A 22 -30.51 -0.61 23.23
CA VAL A 22 -30.35 -0.82 24.67
C VAL A 22 -29.93 -2.26 24.92
N LYS A 23 -28.71 -2.59 24.52
CA LYS A 23 -28.06 -3.79 25.03
C LYS A 23 -27.68 -3.47 26.48
N ASN A 24 -28.63 -3.80 27.35
CA ASN A 24 -28.52 -3.88 28.80
C ASN A 24 -27.09 -4.27 29.19
N SER A 25 -26.49 -3.54 30.13
CA SER A 25 -25.26 -3.91 30.83
C SER A 25 -25.50 -5.16 31.69
N LYS A 26 -25.86 -6.28 31.07
CA LYS A 26 -25.90 -7.57 31.72
C LYS A 26 -24.54 -8.22 31.57
N ASN A 27 -23.99 -8.63 32.72
CA ASN A 27 -22.85 -9.51 32.91
C ASN A 27 -22.42 -10.22 31.62
N ILE A 28 -21.50 -9.59 30.88
CA ILE A 28 -20.89 -10.24 29.72
C ILE A 28 -20.22 -11.48 30.26
N SER A 29 -20.71 -12.65 29.88
CA SER A 29 -20.11 -13.91 30.29
C SER A 29 -18.65 -13.88 29.85
N ILE A 30 -17.75 -14.34 30.74
CA ILE A 30 -16.31 -14.46 30.42
C ILE A 30 -16.11 -15.18 29.08
N LYS A 31 -17.00 -16.16 28.77
CA LYS A 31 -16.98 -16.87 27.47
C LYS A 31 -17.29 -15.95 26.28
N GLU A 32 -18.23 -15.03 26.39
CA GLU A 32 -18.56 -14.06 25.33
C GLU A 32 -17.44 -13.05 25.16
N LEU A 33 -16.84 -12.58 26.25
CA LEU A 33 -15.70 -11.68 26.23
C LEU A 33 -14.47 -12.35 25.57
N ILE A 34 -14.21 -13.62 25.89
CA ILE A 34 -13.13 -14.40 25.28
C ILE A 34 -13.40 -14.63 23.80
N ALA A 35 -14.64 -14.96 23.41
CA ALA A 35 -14.98 -15.16 22.01
C ALA A 35 -14.88 -13.88 21.17
N GLU A 36 -15.33 -12.74 21.71
CA GLU A 36 -15.23 -11.44 21.04
C GLU A 36 -13.78 -10.94 20.91
N LYS A 37 -12.95 -11.28 21.91
CA LYS A 37 -11.56 -10.82 21.98
C LYS A 37 -10.52 -11.92 21.75
N ALA A 38 -10.95 -13.06 21.22
CA ALA A 38 -10.10 -14.24 21.04
C ALA A 38 -8.82 -13.94 20.21
N ILE A 39 -8.94 -13.10 19.17
CA ILE A 39 -7.81 -12.76 18.32
C ILE A 39 -6.72 -11.98 19.10
N TYR A 40 -7.12 -11.07 19.99
CA TYR A 40 -6.18 -10.33 20.83
C TYR A 40 -5.52 -11.23 21.87
N LEU A 41 -6.28 -12.19 22.43
CA LEU A 41 -5.78 -13.14 23.40
C LEU A 41 -4.73 -14.07 22.76
N VAL A 42 -5.01 -14.60 21.58
CA VAL A 42 -4.06 -15.40 20.80
C VAL A 42 -2.80 -14.59 20.49
N PHE A 43 -2.97 -13.33 20.07
CA PHE A 43 -1.84 -12.46 19.78
C PHE A 43 -0.95 -12.22 21.01
N ILE A 44 -1.57 -11.95 22.17
CA ILE A 44 -0.84 -11.76 23.45
C ILE A 44 -0.10 -13.02 23.84
N ILE A 45 -0.75 -14.19 23.75
CA ILE A 45 -0.13 -15.48 24.08
C ILE A 45 1.09 -15.73 23.18
N LEU A 46 0.97 -15.50 21.87
CA LEU A 46 2.08 -15.63 20.93
C LEU A 46 3.21 -14.67 21.25
N LEU A 47 2.89 -13.41 21.57
CA LEU A 47 3.87 -12.42 21.93
C LEU A 47 4.64 -12.80 23.20
N VAL A 48 3.92 -13.25 24.24
CA VAL A 48 4.54 -13.73 25.48
C VAL A 48 5.42 -14.96 25.21
N ALA A 49 4.94 -15.91 24.41
CA ALA A 49 5.72 -17.10 24.05
C ALA A 49 7.04 -16.72 23.33
N ILE A 50 6.99 -15.77 22.38
CA ILE A 50 8.18 -15.27 21.68
C ILE A 50 9.16 -14.61 22.66
N VAL A 51 8.67 -13.76 23.57
CA VAL A 51 9.51 -13.09 24.56
C VAL A 51 10.20 -14.08 25.51
N VAL A 52 9.50 -15.16 25.90
CA VAL A 52 10.07 -16.20 26.77
C VAL A 52 11.14 -17.01 26.05
N VAL A 53 10.93 -17.33 24.76
CA VAL A 53 11.89 -18.09 23.94
C VAL A 53 13.09 -17.26 23.55
N GLU A 54 12.86 -16.00 23.16
CA GLU A 54 13.89 -15.07 22.70
C GLU A 54 13.76 -13.72 23.42
N PRO A 55 14.38 -13.55 24.59
CA PRO A 55 14.30 -12.30 25.35
C PRO A 55 14.83 -11.08 24.61
N ARG A 56 15.71 -11.27 23.62
CA ARG A 56 16.23 -10.20 22.76
C ARG A 56 15.15 -9.58 21.88
N PHE A 57 13.99 -10.22 21.76
CA PHE A 57 12.84 -9.69 21.04
C PHE A 57 12.42 -8.32 21.56
N LEU A 58 12.52 -8.06 22.87
CA LEU A 58 12.23 -6.77 23.49
C LEU A 58 13.38 -5.76 23.41
N SER A 59 14.47 -6.08 22.71
CA SER A 59 15.58 -5.14 22.56
C SER A 59 15.17 -3.92 21.72
N PHE A 60 15.73 -2.76 22.06
CA PHE A 60 15.53 -1.52 21.30
C PHE A 60 15.91 -1.67 19.82
N ASN A 61 16.98 -2.40 19.54
CA ASN A 61 17.41 -2.67 18.16
C ASN A 61 16.38 -3.46 17.36
N ASN A 62 15.70 -4.44 17.99
CA ASN A 62 14.64 -5.18 17.31
C ASN A 62 13.43 -4.29 17.01
N PHE A 63 13.00 -3.44 17.94
CA PHE A 63 11.94 -2.47 17.67
C PHE A 63 12.31 -1.52 16.52
N LYS A 64 13.55 -1.01 16.52
CA LYS A 64 14.06 -0.18 15.42
C LYS A 64 13.96 -0.89 14.07
N ASN A 65 14.34 -2.17 14.01
CA ASN A 65 14.26 -2.97 12.79
C ASN A 65 12.80 -3.21 12.35
N ILE A 66 11.90 -3.49 13.29
CA ILE A 66 10.47 -3.65 13.01
C ILE A 66 9.90 -2.36 12.41
N PHE A 67 10.21 -1.20 12.98
CA PHE A 67 9.76 0.09 12.46
C PHE A 67 10.37 0.39 11.09
N ALA A 68 11.65 0.10 10.87
CA ALA A 68 12.29 0.28 9.57
C ALA A 68 11.66 -0.60 8.49
N GLN A 69 11.40 -1.88 8.78
CA GLN A 69 10.72 -2.79 7.85
C GLN A 69 9.26 -2.42 7.62
N SER A 70 8.58 -1.86 8.62
CA SER A 70 7.19 -1.40 8.51
C SER A 70 7.08 -0.12 7.67
N SER A 71 8.15 0.67 7.56
CA SER A 71 8.16 1.95 6.85
C SER A 71 7.76 1.82 5.38
N THR A 72 8.30 0.84 4.66
CA THR A 72 7.94 0.59 3.26
C THR A 72 6.50 0.11 3.12
N LYS A 73 6.05 -0.74 4.05
CA LYS A 73 4.66 -1.25 4.09
C LYS A 73 3.63 -0.15 4.35
N ILE A 74 3.97 0.85 5.16
CA ILE A 74 3.12 2.03 5.39
C ILE A 74 2.91 2.81 4.10
N ILE A 75 3.97 3.02 3.30
CA ILE A 75 3.87 3.71 2.02
C ILE A 75 2.96 2.94 1.05
N ILE A 76 3.12 1.61 0.98
CA ILE A 76 2.26 0.73 0.18
C ILE A 76 0.80 0.82 0.66
N ALA A 77 0.57 0.78 1.97
CA ALA A 77 -0.76 0.85 2.55
C ALA A 77 -1.46 2.19 2.26
N LEU A 78 -0.73 3.32 2.29
CA LEU A 78 -1.26 4.62 1.91
C LEU A 78 -1.66 4.66 0.43
N ALA A 79 -0.86 4.07 -0.45
CA ALA A 79 -1.15 3.98 -1.88
C ALA A 79 -2.40 3.11 -2.14
N ALA A 80 -2.45 1.92 -1.57
CA ALA A 80 -3.61 1.03 -1.66
C ALA A 80 -4.86 1.67 -1.05
N GLY A 81 -4.71 2.40 0.06
CA GLY A 81 -5.79 3.14 0.70
C GLY A 81 -6.46 4.16 -0.21
N MET A 82 -5.70 4.88 -1.06
CA MET A 82 -6.30 5.78 -2.05
C MET A 82 -7.21 5.04 -3.04
N VAL A 83 -6.77 3.88 -3.51
CA VAL A 83 -7.57 3.06 -4.44
C VAL A 83 -8.83 2.55 -3.75
N LEU A 84 -8.73 2.11 -2.51
CA LEU A 84 -9.89 1.67 -1.71
C LEU A 84 -10.89 2.81 -1.47
N VAL A 85 -10.42 4.03 -1.21
CA VAL A 85 -11.29 5.20 -1.01
C VAL A 85 -12.16 5.47 -2.23
N VAL A 86 -11.66 5.29 -3.47
CA VAL A 86 -12.49 5.44 -4.69
C VAL A 86 -13.28 4.18 -5.05
N GLN A 87 -13.50 3.28 -4.09
CA GLN A 87 -14.20 2.00 -4.26
C GLN A 87 -13.49 1.05 -5.25
N GLY A 88 -12.21 1.23 -5.46
CA GLY A 88 -11.36 0.36 -6.26
C GLY A 88 -10.71 -0.75 -5.44
N VAL A 89 -10.19 -1.75 -6.14
CA VAL A 89 -9.29 -2.78 -5.60
C VAL A 89 -8.10 -2.88 -6.53
N ASP A 90 -6.90 -2.96 -5.99
CA ASP A 90 -5.69 -3.12 -6.79
C ASP A 90 -4.93 -4.40 -6.41
N LEU A 91 -5.15 -5.44 -7.19
CA LEU A 91 -4.45 -6.71 -7.04
C LEU A 91 -3.06 -6.70 -7.70
N SER A 92 -2.77 -5.71 -8.53
CA SER A 92 -1.49 -5.61 -9.24
C SER A 92 -0.34 -5.09 -8.34
N THR A 93 -0.64 -4.56 -7.16
CA THR A 93 0.28 -3.94 -6.21
C THR A 93 1.57 -4.75 -6.02
N GLY A 94 1.46 -6.04 -5.67
CA GLY A 94 2.64 -6.87 -5.39
C GLY A 94 3.54 -7.08 -6.62
N ARG A 95 2.94 -7.24 -7.81
CA ARG A 95 3.71 -7.40 -9.05
C ARG A 95 4.28 -6.09 -9.57
N MET A 96 3.61 -4.97 -9.30
CA MET A 96 4.13 -3.65 -9.62
C MET A 96 5.35 -3.31 -8.76
N ILE A 97 5.30 -3.64 -7.47
CA ILE A 97 6.45 -3.54 -6.56
C ILE A 97 7.60 -4.43 -7.07
N GLY A 98 7.31 -5.69 -7.41
CA GLY A 98 8.32 -6.62 -7.92
C GLY A 98 8.99 -6.12 -9.20
N LEU A 99 8.22 -5.63 -10.18
CA LEU A 99 8.77 -5.06 -11.42
C LEU A 99 9.64 -3.82 -11.13
N ALA A 100 9.16 -2.91 -10.30
CA ALA A 100 9.91 -1.72 -9.92
C ALA A 100 11.22 -2.07 -9.20
N ALA A 101 11.18 -3.04 -8.29
CA ALA A 101 12.35 -3.53 -7.55
C ALA A 101 13.41 -4.09 -8.51
N VAL A 102 13.02 -4.98 -9.42
CA VAL A 102 13.93 -5.61 -10.40
C VAL A 102 14.56 -4.56 -11.32
N ILE A 103 13.77 -3.61 -11.85
CA ILE A 103 14.29 -2.54 -12.72
C ILE A 103 15.23 -1.64 -11.91
N PHE A 104 14.83 -1.21 -10.73
CA PHE A 104 15.65 -0.34 -9.89
C PHE A 104 16.97 -1.01 -9.52
N ALA A 105 16.93 -2.23 -8.96
CA ALA A 105 18.10 -2.98 -8.55
C ALA A 105 19.09 -3.19 -9.70
N SER A 106 18.59 -3.52 -10.90
CA SER A 106 19.44 -3.76 -12.08
C SER A 106 20.21 -2.50 -12.54
N LEU A 107 19.67 -1.32 -12.28
CA LEU A 107 20.28 -0.05 -12.70
C LEU A 107 21.25 0.53 -11.66
N VAL A 108 21.16 0.08 -10.40
CA VAL A 108 22.01 0.55 -9.29
C VAL A 108 23.08 -0.46 -8.88
N GLN A 109 23.34 -1.48 -9.72
CA GLN A 109 24.43 -2.43 -9.50
C GLN A 109 25.80 -1.77 -9.58
N ASN A 110 26.72 -2.20 -8.72
CA ASN A 110 28.12 -1.78 -8.73
C ASN A 110 28.77 -2.11 -10.10
N PRO A 111 29.55 -1.19 -10.70
CA PRO A 111 30.26 -1.43 -11.96
C PRO A 111 31.17 -2.66 -11.93
N ASP A 112 31.77 -2.97 -10.80
CA ASP A 112 32.72 -4.08 -10.64
C ASP A 112 32.04 -5.43 -10.35
N TYR A 113 30.69 -5.46 -10.29
CA TYR A 113 29.97 -6.70 -10.03
C TYR A 113 30.00 -7.64 -11.23
N ALA A 114 30.49 -8.87 -11.03
CA ALA A 114 30.74 -9.85 -12.12
C ALA A 114 29.47 -10.24 -12.91
N TYR A 115 28.30 -10.27 -12.24
CA TYR A 115 27.01 -10.65 -12.85
C TYR A 115 26.12 -9.43 -13.08
N ARG A 116 26.72 -8.30 -13.44
CA ARG A 116 25.98 -7.06 -13.69
C ARG A 116 25.08 -7.22 -14.91
N MET A 117 23.79 -6.85 -14.73
CA MET A 117 22.78 -6.99 -15.79
C MET A 117 23.05 -6.09 -17.01
N TYR A 118 23.69 -4.94 -16.79
CA TYR A 118 24.10 -3.99 -17.84
C TYR A 118 25.60 -3.70 -17.75
N PRO A 119 26.47 -4.59 -18.32
CA PRO A 119 27.92 -4.45 -18.17
C PRO A 119 28.49 -3.12 -18.67
N ASN A 120 27.92 -2.57 -19.74
CA ASN A 120 28.38 -1.33 -20.39
C ASN A 120 27.74 -0.05 -19.84
N LEU A 121 26.84 -0.16 -18.84
CA LEU A 121 26.16 1.00 -18.27
C LEU A 121 27.11 1.70 -17.31
N LYS A 122 27.34 3.01 -17.50
CA LYS A 122 28.08 3.83 -16.53
C LYS A 122 27.30 3.95 -15.22
N GLU A 123 28.00 4.28 -14.13
CA GLU A 123 27.33 4.61 -12.87
C GLU A 123 26.30 5.73 -13.12
N LEU A 124 25.06 5.46 -12.71
CA LEU A 124 23.98 6.44 -12.79
C LEU A 124 23.81 7.11 -11.41
N PRO A 125 23.59 8.42 -11.36
CA PRO A 125 23.14 9.05 -10.13
C PRO A 125 21.84 8.39 -9.67
N LEU A 126 21.70 8.06 -8.39
CA LEU A 126 20.58 7.33 -7.81
C LEU A 126 19.20 7.90 -8.19
N ILE A 127 19.15 9.22 -8.40
CA ILE A 127 17.90 9.90 -8.80
C ILE A 127 17.37 9.43 -10.17
N VAL A 128 18.25 9.02 -11.09
CA VAL A 128 17.86 8.61 -12.46
C VAL A 128 17.12 7.27 -12.44
N PRO A 129 17.65 6.17 -11.87
CA PRO A 129 16.91 4.93 -11.70
C PRO A 129 15.61 5.12 -10.92
N LEU A 130 15.62 5.94 -9.85
CA LEU A 130 14.44 6.23 -9.06
C LEU A 130 13.35 6.90 -9.90
N LEU A 131 13.65 8.01 -10.59
CA LEU A 131 12.68 8.68 -11.44
C LEU A 131 12.15 7.80 -12.56
N LEU A 132 13.01 6.94 -13.11
CA LEU A 132 12.61 6.00 -14.17
C LEU A 132 11.53 5.03 -13.66
N VAL A 133 11.76 4.36 -12.54
CA VAL A 133 10.78 3.39 -12.01
C VAL A 133 9.49 4.08 -11.54
N LEU A 134 9.59 5.27 -10.98
CA LEU A 134 8.42 6.08 -10.62
C LEU A 134 7.57 6.40 -11.86
N ALA A 135 8.21 6.83 -12.96
CA ALA A 135 7.53 7.15 -14.21
C ALA A 135 6.88 5.91 -14.84
N ILE A 136 7.60 4.79 -14.90
CA ILE A 136 7.08 3.52 -15.42
C ILE A 136 5.82 3.10 -14.64
N CYS A 137 5.90 3.05 -13.32
CA CYS A 137 4.78 2.58 -12.50
C CYS A 137 3.62 3.60 -12.43
N LEU A 138 3.89 4.90 -12.57
CA LEU A 138 2.86 5.91 -12.75
C LEU A 138 2.05 5.65 -14.03
N VAL A 139 2.73 5.34 -15.14
CA VAL A 139 2.07 5.02 -16.42
C VAL A 139 1.28 3.71 -16.30
N LEU A 140 1.87 2.66 -15.73
CA LEU A 140 1.21 1.35 -15.56
C LEU A 140 -0.02 1.44 -14.64
N GLY A 141 0.09 2.17 -13.52
CA GLY A 141 -1.05 2.50 -12.67
C GLY A 141 -2.10 3.32 -13.42
N GLY A 142 -1.67 4.31 -14.20
CA GLY A 142 -2.55 5.10 -15.06
C GLY A 142 -3.32 4.25 -16.07
N ILE A 143 -2.68 3.25 -16.69
CA ILE A 143 -3.33 2.28 -17.59
C ILE A 143 -4.42 1.51 -16.83
N SER A 144 -4.14 0.99 -15.63
CA SER A 144 -5.16 0.34 -14.79
C SER A 144 -6.32 1.30 -14.49
N GLY A 145 -6.01 2.56 -14.18
CA GLY A 145 -7.01 3.59 -13.96
C GLY A 145 -7.87 3.88 -15.19
N VAL A 146 -7.30 3.87 -16.39
CA VAL A 146 -8.05 4.04 -17.65
C VAL A 146 -8.99 2.85 -17.88
N LEU A 147 -8.53 1.62 -17.67
CA LEU A 147 -9.36 0.42 -17.80
C LEU A 147 -10.59 0.50 -16.88
N VAL A 148 -10.40 0.93 -15.66
CA VAL A 148 -11.49 1.06 -14.67
C VAL A 148 -12.39 2.26 -14.97
N ALA A 149 -11.82 3.45 -15.19
CA ALA A 149 -12.58 4.69 -15.26
C ALA A 149 -13.23 4.93 -16.62
N VAL A 150 -12.55 4.62 -17.73
CA VAL A 150 -13.03 4.87 -19.10
C VAL A 150 -13.76 3.66 -19.65
N PHE A 151 -13.11 2.48 -19.61
CA PHE A 151 -13.68 1.25 -20.17
C PHE A 151 -14.69 0.58 -19.23
N LYS A 152 -14.83 1.08 -17.99
CA LYS A 152 -15.78 0.54 -16.99
C LYS A 152 -15.54 -0.93 -16.65
N VAL A 153 -14.30 -1.40 -16.82
CA VAL A 153 -13.91 -2.75 -16.40
C VAL A 153 -13.96 -2.81 -14.87
N PRO A 154 -14.58 -3.83 -14.26
CA PRO A 154 -14.55 -3.98 -12.82
C PRO A 154 -13.10 -3.92 -12.29
N PRO A 155 -12.82 -3.15 -11.22
CA PRO A 155 -11.46 -2.94 -10.70
C PRO A 155 -10.69 -4.23 -10.46
N PHE A 156 -11.36 -5.24 -9.90
CA PHE A 156 -10.79 -6.57 -9.65
C PHE A 156 -10.26 -7.21 -10.94
N ILE A 157 -11.05 -7.20 -12.03
CA ILE A 157 -10.69 -7.83 -13.31
C ILE A 157 -9.54 -7.05 -13.98
N ALA A 158 -9.65 -5.72 -13.99
CA ALA A 158 -8.62 -4.86 -14.60
C ALA A 158 -7.25 -5.04 -13.93
N THR A 159 -7.23 -5.04 -12.59
CA THR A 159 -5.98 -5.13 -11.83
C THR A 159 -5.43 -6.57 -11.77
N LEU A 160 -6.29 -7.60 -11.81
CA LEU A 160 -5.86 -8.98 -11.98
C LEU A 160 -5.18 -9.20 -13.35
N GLY A 161 -5.78 -8.68 -14.43
CA GLY A 161 -5.16 -8.70 -15.75
C GLY A 161 -3.81 -7.98 -15.76
N MET A 162 -3.74 -6.78 -15.15
CA MET A 162 -2.50 -6.05 -15.00
C MET A 162 -1.46 -6.83 -14.19
N GLN A 163 -1.85 -7.51 -13.12
CA GLN A 163 -0.97 -8.38 -12.33
C GLN A 163 -0.28 -9.44 -13.18
N LEU A 164 -1.02 -10.10 -14.08
CA LEU A 164 -0.48 -11.13 -14.99
C LEU A 164 0.47 -10.52 -16.01
N ILE A 165 0.12 -9.36 -16.58
CA ILE A 165 1.00 -8.62 -17.53
C ILE A 165 2.30 -8.23 -16.84
N LEU A 166 2.23 -7.68 -15.64
CA LEU A 166 3.41 -7.27 -14.86
C LEU A 166 4.27 -8.46 -14.47
N TYR A 167 3.67 -9.61 -14.14
CA TYR A 167 4.39 -10.84 -13.87
C TYR A 167 5.17 -11.30 -15.09
N GLY A 168 4.53 -11.38 -16.27
CA GLY A 168 5.19 -11.74 -17.52
C GLY A 168 6.30 -10.77 -17.89
N ALA A 169 6.03 -9.45 -17.79
CA ALA A 169 7.01 -8.41 -18.07
C ALA A 169 8.23 -8.48 -17.16
N SER A 170 8.01 -8.68 -15.85
CA SER A 170 9.11 -8.80 -14.89
C SER A 170 9.93 -10.08 -15.13
N SER A 171 9.28 -11.20 -15.49
CA SER A 171 9.97 -12.46 -15.79
C SER A 171 10.84 -12.33 -17.04
N ILE A 172 10.31 -11.75 -18.14
CA ILE A 172 11.07 -11.50 -19.36
C ILE A 172 12.23 -10.54 -19.11
N TYR A 173 11.99 -9.50 -18.29
CA TYR A 173 13.04 -8.55 -17.94
C TYR A 173 14.15 -9.19 -17.12
N PHE A 174 13.79 -10.05 -16.17
CA PHE A 174 14.72 -10.73 -15.26
C PHE A 174 15.54 -11.79 -15.96
N ASP A 175 14.96 -12.51 -16.93
CA ASP A 175 15.62 -13.59 -17.68
C ASP A 175 16.41 -13.07 -18.89
N ARG A 176 17.08 -11.93 -18.77
CA ARG A 176 17.85 -11.32 -19.87
C ARG A 176 19.23 -11.94 -20.01
N PRO A 177 19.71 -12.07 -21.28
CA PRO A 177 21.14 -12.30 -21.53
C PRO A 177 21.98 -11.12 -20.95
N PRO A 178 23.25 -11.37 -20.58
CA PRO A 178 24.02 -12.59 -20.81
C PRO A 178 23.88 -13.67 -19.74
N TYR A 179 23.34 -13.34 -18.56
CA TYR A 179 23.42 -14.25 -17.41
C TYR A 179 22.11 -15.00 -17.10
N GLY A 180 21.00 -14.65 -17.77
CA GLY A 180 19.69 -15.25 -17.50
C GLY A 180 19.14 -14.90 -16.12
N ALA A 181 18.25 -15.73 -15.59
CA ALA A 181 17.60 -15.54 -14.30
C ALA A 181 18.56 -15.74 -13.14
N GLN A 182 19.39 -14.76 -12.85
CA GLN A 182 20.29 -14.73 -11.69
C GLN A 182 19.78 -13.74 -10.64
N PRO A 183 19.96 -14.00 -9.33
CA PRO A 183 19.66 -13.02 -8.30
C PRO A 183 20.36 -11.70 -8.57
N ILE A 184 19.61 -10.60 -8.55
CA ILE A 184 20.16 -9.26 -8.75
C ILE A 184 20.80 -8.83 -7.44
N GLY A 185 22.12 -9.00 -7.36
CA GLY A 185 22.95 -8.58 -6.24
C GLY A 185 23.95 -7.49 -6.62
N GLY A 186 24.90 -7.20 -5.75
CA GLY A 186 25.97 -6.24 -6.03
C GLY A 186 25.46 -4.81 -6.13
N ILE A 187 24.51 -4.40 -5.31
CA ILE A 187 24.02 -3.02 -5.25
C ILE A 187 25.13 -2.11 -4.74
N ASP A 188 25.28 -0.94 -5.34
CA ASP A 188 26.30 0.04 -4.97
C ASP A 188 26.18 0.42 -3.48
N SER A 189 27.33 0.46 -2.80
CA SER A 189 27.44 0.81 -1.38
C SER A 189 26.89 2.20 -1.06
N LYS A 190 26.96 3.16 -1.99
CA LYS A 190 26.37 4.49 -1.84
C LYS A 190 24.86 4.43 -1.70
N VAL A 191 24.22 3.52 -2.44
CA VAL A 191 22.78 3.29 -2.39
C VAL A 191 22.42 2.62 -1.07
N THR A 192 23.17 1.60 -0.68
CA THR A 192 22.98 0.86 0.55
C THR A 192 23.12 1.75 1.80
N GLN A 193 24.06 2.69 1.81
CA GLN A 193 24.23 3.64 2.91
C GLN A 193 23.00 4.50 3.21
N ILE A 194 22.16 4.78 2.22
CA ILE A 194 20.88 5.50 2.41
C ILE A 194 19.88 4.68 3.24
N ALA A 195 19.91 3.36 3.11
CA ALA A 195 19.03 2.49 3.87
C ALA A 195 19.54 2.17 5.27
N ILE A 196 20.84 1.93 5.38
CA ILE A 196 21.50 1.59 6.64
C ILE A 196 21.72 2.83 7.48
N GLY A 197 21.83 3.99 6.83
CA GLY A 197 22.09 5.25 7.49
C GLY A 197 21.04 5.57 8.56
N SER A 198 21.49 6.17 9.63
CA SER A 198 20.64 6.62 10.74
C SER A 198 21.07 8.00 11.19
N ILE A 199 20.12 8.77 11.69
CA ILE A 199 20.36 10.04 12.39
C ILE A 199 20.18 9.79 13.86
N GLY A 200 21.14 10.22 14.68
CA GLY A 200 20.99 10.11 16.12
C GLY A 200 22.19 10.64 16.88
N ILE A 201 22.00 10.76 18.17
CA ILE A 201 23.03 11.19 19.13
C ILE A 201 23.27 10.04 20.12
N GLY A 202 24.49 9.54 20.18
CA GLY A 202 24.84 8.39 21.03
C GLY A 202 24.16 7.10 20.58
N ASP A 203 23.58 6.37 21.52
CA ASP A 203 22.93 5.07 21.27
C ASP A 203 21.55 5.16 20.60
N PHE A 204 20.94 6.35 20.58
CA PHE A 204 19.63 6.57 19.98
C PHE A 204 19.78 6.94 18.51
N GLN A 205 19.68 5.94 17.63
CA GLN A 205 19.79 6.10 16.19
C GLN A 205 18.45 5.76 15.50
N ILE A 206 17.92 6.69 14.69
CA ILE A 206 16.70 6.52 13.91
C ILE A 206 17.09 6.23 12.45
N PRO A 207 16.71 5.06 11.88
CA PRO A 207 16.94 4.75 10.47
C PRO A 207 16.30 5.77 9.52
N TYR A 208 16.99 6.12 8.44
CA TYR A 208 16.46 7.04 7.41
C TYR A 208 15.13 6.56 6.84
N LEU A 209 14.90 5.26 6.73
CA LEU A 209 13.64 4.69 6.24
C LEU A 209 12.43 5.15 7.05
N ILE A 210 12.56 5.24 8.39
CA ILE A 210 11.49 5.73 9.26
C ILE A 210 11.20 7.21 8.99
N ILE A 211 12.24 8.00 8.82
CA ILE A 211 12.12 9.45 8.55
C ILE A 211 11.45 9.68 7.19
N ILE A 212 11.88 8.92 6.16
CA ILE A 212 11.29 9.00 4.82
C ILE A 212 9.82 8.59 4.87
N ALA A 213 9.48 7.49 5.54
CA ALA A 213 8.08 7.06 5.67
C ALA A 213 7.24 8.10 6.42
N ALA A 214 7.76 8.69 7.50
CA ALA A 214 7.08 9.76 8.23
C ALA A 214 6.85 10.99 7.32
N ALA A 215 7.84 11.38 6.53
CA ALA A 215 7.70 12.48 5.58
C ALA A 215 6.63 12.17 4.53
N VAL A 216 6.61 10.95 3.98
CA VAL A 216 5.56 10.51 3.03
C VAL A 216 4.18 10.52 3.69
N CYS A 217 4.06 10.07 4.94
CA CYS A 217 2.79 10.13 5.69
C CYS A 217 2.30 11.59 5.82
N VAL A 218 3.17 12.53 6.16
CA VAL A 218 2.82 13.95 6.25
C VAL A 218 2.39 14.51 4.89
N VAL A 219 3.13 14.21 3.83
CA VAL A 219 2.78 14.63 2.47
C VAL A 219 1.42 14.07 2.06
N MET A 220 1.17 12.78 2.30
CA MET A 220 -0.10 12.14 1.97
C MET A 220 -1.25 12.68 2.83
N TRP A 221 -1.00 12.97 4.11
CA TRP A 221 -1.98 13.63 4.95
C TRP A 221 -2.38 15.02 4.38
N ILE A 222 -1.40 15.81 3.92
CA ILE A 222 -1.66 17.09 3.25
C ILE A 222 -2.45 16.88 1.96
N VAL A 223 -2.04 15.92 1.12
CA VAL A 223 -2.71 15.62 -0.15
C VAL A 223 -4.17 15.24 0.09
N TRP A 224 -4.45 14.37 1.06
CA TRP A 224 -5.82 13.90 1.32
C TRP A 224 -6.70 14.97 1.95
N ASN A 225 -6.18 15.73 2.92
CA ASN A 225 -7.00 16.64 3.73
C ASN A 225 -6.99 18.08 3.24
N LYS A 226 -5.93 18.54 2.58
CA LYS A 226 -5.73 19.95 2.26
C LYS A 226 -5.83 20.27 0.76
N THR A 227 -5.78 19.25 -0.12
CA THR A 227 -5.83 19.49 -1.56
C THR A 227 -7.22 19.26 -2.18
N LYS A 228 -7.45 19.86 -3.35
CA LYS A 228 -8.66 19.61 -4.16
C LYS A 228 -8.72 18.14 -4.61
N PHE A 229 -7.57 17.53 -4.91
CA PHE A 229 -7.49 16.13 -5.31
C PHE A 229 -8.02 15.20 -4.22
N GLY A 230 -7.59 15.36 -2.96
CA GLY A 230 -8.10 14.57 -1.85
C GLY A 230 -9.61 14.72 -1.66
N LYS A 231 -10.12 15.96 -1.70
CA LYS A 231 -11.56 16.21 -1.62
C LYS A 231 -12.34 15.51 -2.74
N TYR A 232 -11.83 15.55 -3.98
CA TYR A 232 -12.45 14.87 -5.12
C TYR A 232 -12.39 13.35 -4.97
N MET A 233 -11.28 12.81 -4.47
CA MET A 233 -11.14 11.38 -4.19
C MET A 233 -12.20 10.88 -3.19
N PHE A 234 -12.38 11.58 -2.07
CA PHE A 234 -13.42 11.24 -1.09
C PHE A 234 -14.84 11.45 -1.63
N ALA A 235 -15.08 12.50 -2.43
CA ALA A 235 -16.38 12.72 -3.05
C ALA A 235 -16.73 11.59 -4.03
N VAL A 236 -15.79 11.17 -4.87
CA VAL A 236 -15.97 10.05 -5.80
C VAL A 236 -16.20 8.74 -5.05
N GLY A 237 -15.45 8.52 -3.95
CA GLY A 237 -15.61 7.35 -3.11
C GLY A 237 -16.94 7.28 -2.37
N GLY A 238 -17.48 8.42 -1.95
CA GLY A 238 -18.79 8.48 -1.30
C GLY A 238 -19.95 8.20 -2.25
N ASN A 239 -20.05 8.96 -3.33
CA ASN A 239 -21.04 8.77 -4.38
C ASN A 239 -20.54 9.35 -5.70
N PRO A 240 -20.13 8.53 -6.67
CA PRO A 240 -19.64 8.99 -7.97
C PRO A 240 -20.63 9.83 -8.78
N GLU A 241 -21.92 9.49 -8.73
CA GLU A 241 -22.96 10.24 -9.46
C GLU A 241 -23.18 11.62 -8.84
N ALA A 242 -23.27 11.72 -7.52
CA ALA A 242 -23.37 12.99 -6.83
C ALA A 242 -22.12 13.87 -7.04
N ALA A 243 -20.95 13.28 -7.03
CA ALA A 243 -19.68 13.96 -7.32
C ALA A 243 -19.70 14.53 -8.74
N LYS A 244 -20.17 13.77 -9.73
CA LYS A 244 -20.27 14.20 -11.12
C LYS A 244 -21.23 15.39 -11.29
N VAL A 245 -22.40 15.35 -10.66
CA VAL A 245 -23.36 16.46 -10.67
C VAL A 245 -22.77 17.70 -10.01
N SER A 246 -21.93 17.53 -9.00
CA SER A 246 -21.19 18.61 -8.31
C SER A 246 -19.97 19.14 -9.11
N GLY A 247 -19.80 18.72 -10.38
CA GLY A 247 -18.75 19.18 -11.26
C GLY A 247 -17.39 18.48 -11.07
N VAL A 248 -17.30 17.41 -10.28
CA VAL A 248 -16.08 16.63 -10.14
C VAL A 248 -15.90 15.70 -11.35
N ASN A 249 -14.73 15.75 -11.96
CA ASN A 249 -14.38 14.83 -13.03
C ASN A 249 -14.00 13.46 -12.45
N VAL A 250 -14.99 12.55 -12.34
CA VAL A 250 -14.83 11.21 -11.76
C VAL A 250 -13.77 10.40 -12.49
N ILE A 251 -13.79 10.40 -13.84
CA ILE A 251 -12.84 9.65 -14.66
C ILE A 251 -11.40 10.09 -14.37
N LYS A 252 -11.15 11.40 -14.45
CA LYS A 252 -9.82 11.95 -14.19
C LYS A 252 -9.35 11.63 -12.77
N THR A 253 -10.24 11.75 -11.79
CA THR A 253 -9.92 11.47 -10.38
C THR A 253 -9.52 10.01 -10.18
N GLN A 254 -10.28 9.06 -10.73
CA GLN A 254 -9.96 7.63 -10.65
C GLN A 254 -8.63 7.32 -11.33
N ILE A 255 -8.39 7.80 -12.56
CA ILE A 255 -7.10 7.59 -13.27
C ILE A 255 -5.93 8.12 -12.44
N MET A 256 -6.05 9.33 -11.90
CA MET A 256 -5.00 9.92 -11.06
C MET A 256 -4.73 9.11 -9.80
N VAL A 257 -5.76 8.56 -9.16
CA VAL A 257 -5.61 7.73 -7.96
C VAL A 257 -4.76 6.49 -8.27
N TYR A 258 -5.10 5.75 -9.33
CA TYR A 258 -4.33 4.57 -9.74
C TYR A 258 -2.91 4.91 -10.19
N ALA A 259 -2.72 6.01 -10.92
CA ALA A 259 -1.41 6.46 -11.37
C ALA A 259 -0.49 6.84 -10.18
N ILE A 260 -1.01 7.62 -9.22
CA ILE A 260 -0.26 8.00 -8.03
C ILE A 260 0.01 6.78 -7.15
N ALA A 261 -0.95 5.85 -7.02
CA ALA A 261 -0.75 4.60 -6.30
C ALA A 261 0.41 3.79 -6.90
N GLY A 262 0.43 3.63 -8.23
CA GLY A 262 1.53 2.96 -8.93
C GLY A 262 2.89 3.62 -8.67
N MET A 263 2.95 4.94 -8.72
CA MET A 263 4.16 5.70 -8.40
C MET A 263 4.62 5.45 -6.95
N MET A 264 3.70 5.43 -5.99
CA MET A 264 4.02 5.16 -4.58
C MET A 264 4.48 3.71 -4.35
N TYR A 265 3.92 2.74 -5.08
CA TYR A 265 4.40 1.35 -5.06
C TYR A 265 5.85 1.25 -5.55
N ALA A 266 6.20 1.96 -6.62
CA ALA A 266 7.57 2.00 -7.11
C ALA A 266 8.53 2.68 -6.12
N PHE A 267 8.09 3.74 -5.45
CA PHE A 267 8.88 4.40 -4.41
C PHE A 267 9.14 3.46 -3.23
N ALA A 268 8.11 2.76 -2.75
CA ALA A 268 8.25 1.78 -1.69
C ALA A 268 9.17 0.62 -2.11
N ALA A 269 9.08 0.14 -3.37
CA ALA A 269 9.93 -0.90 -3.93
C ALA A 269 11.41 -0.48 -3.94
N ALA A 270 11.70 0.74 -4.40
CA ALA A 270 13.07 1.27 -4.39
C ALA A 270 13.63 1.32 -2.97
N LEU A 271 12.86 1.78 -1.99
CA LEU A 271 13.28 1.80 -0.58
C LEU A 271 13.46 0.40 0.00
N GLU A 272 12.64 -0.57 -0.39
CA GLU A 272 12.75 -1.96 0.07
C GLU A 272 14.01 -2.64 -0.49
N GLU A 273 14.33 -2.44 -1.77
CA GLU A 273 15.55 -2.97 -2.38
C GLU A 273 16.80 -2.34 -1.78
N ILE A 274 16.78 -1.04 -1.53
CA ILE A 274 17.85 -0.36 -0.81
C ILE A 274 18.03 -1.00 0.59
N GLY A 275 16.93 -1.33 1.28
CA GLY A 275 16.95 -1.95 2.62
C GLY A 275 17.41 -3.40 2.63
N ARG A 276 17.09 -4.20 1.61
CA ARG A 276 17.48 -5.62 1.50
C ARG A 276 18.95 -5.85 1.14
N ALA A 277 19.57 -4.91 0.48
CA ALA A 277 20.99 -5.00 0.11
C ALA A 277 21.93 -5.14 1.32
N HIS A 278 21.39 -5.14 2.53
CA HIS A 278 22.12 -5.21 3.80
C HIS A 278 22.02 -6.58 4.50
N VAL A 279 21.16 -7.48 4.06
CA VAL A 279 21.02 -8.84 4.59
C VAL A 279 21.75 -9.84 3.70
#